data_fb99a146b7efa0333e3925cc74b2116a
#
_entry.id   fb99a146b7efa0333e3925cc74b2116a
#
_cell.length_a   1.000
_cell.length_b   1.000
_cell.length_c   1.000
_cell.angle_alpha   90.00
_cell.angle_beta   90.00
_cell.angle_gamma   90.00
#
_symmetry.space_group_name_H-M   'P 1'
#
loop_
_entity.id
_entity.type
_entity.pdbx_description
1 polymer ?
#
loop_
_entity_poly.entity_id
_entity_poly.type
_entity_poly.pdbx_seq_one_letter_code
_entity_poly.pdbx_strand_id
1 'polypeptide(L)'
;MPRWNTHFFLTADNNLFQVIEEGLSQFAMANPNKVNVAVQVDSPRHRLRRFVLNRDRSFRVLPAKEGTDDNRNIGDPQTLINFLFACKHLHDGRATMVVIGGHATGPKDMTDSPRKRQKPIGLMALGVDDTSQDILDNNELEFALEEFQKRTVHDFRKLDIIGCDACLTATVELTHQLREHADIFVGSQDNEPVDGWPYDAILKTLHDGVQPVHAAINIVNAYATATAGQDDLTLSAIALDRMVPLATALNDLGTVLLPLVKTDLIALAVAREKTRVCANFDLIDLYGYVDAIRSSGNGNGGLQKAAQAVLDEIHRAVIATSDDPEDSGAHGLSIYLPNGPVLAGYHNLPLKAAAPMWHQFVVEYGANRGNI
;
A
#
# COMPACT_ATOMS: atom_id res chain seq x y z
N MET A 1 -4.25 21.90 -18.92
CA MET A 1 -4.45 20.49 -18.57
C MET A 1 -3.36 20.10 -17.57
N PRO A 2 -3.59 19.20 -16.63
CA PRO A 2 -2.63 18.92 -15.57
C PRO A 2 -1.38 18.25 -16.14
N ARG A 3 -0.23 18.81 -15.85
CA ARG A 3 1.05 18.15 -15.97
C ARG A 3 1.21 17.24 -14.75
N TRP A 4 1.71 16.03 -14.94
CA TRP A 4 1.94 15.10 -13.85
C TRP A 4 3.24 15.43 -13.11
N ASN A 5 3.19 15.41 -11.78
CA ASN A 5 4.35 15.29 -10.89
C ASN A 5 4.44 13.86 -10.42
N THR A 6 5.55 13.20 -10.65
CA THR A 6 5.80 11.83 -10.22
C THR A 6 7.05 11.80 -9.33
N HIS A 7 6.86 11.36 -8.11
CA HIS A 7 7.87 11.38 -7.07
C HIS A 7 8.08 9.96 -6.54
N PHE A 8 9.30 9.47 -6.64
CA PHE A 8 9.67 8.10 -6.27
C PHE A 8 10.62 8.13 -5.08
N PHE A 9 10.20 7.51 -3.99
CA PHE A 9 10.96 7.33 -2.77
C PHE A 9 11.36 5.87 -2.64
N LEU A 10 12.61 5.55 -3.03
CA LEU A 10 13.07 4.18 -3.20
C LEU A 10 13.99 3.79 -2.05
N THR A 11 13.59 2.78 -1.28
CA THR A 11 14.30 2.28 -0.11
C THR A 11 15.24 1.16 -0.54
N ALA A 12 16.46 1.52 -0.91
CA ALA A 12 17.46 0.62 -1.49
C ALA A 12 18.65 0.32 -0.56
N ASP A 13 18.64 0.78 0.70
CA ASP A 13 19.66 0.39 1.67
C ASP A 13 19.37 -0.98 2.28
N ASN A 14 19.35 -1.98 1.40
CA ASN A 14 19.09 -3.39 1.68
C ASN A 14 19.53 -4.26 0.49
N ASN A 15 19.14 -5.53 0.45
CA ASN A 15 19.54 -6.46 -0.62
C ASN A 15 18.93 -6.15 -2.01
N LEU A 16 17.97 -5.21 -2.12
CA LEU A 16 17.43 -4.76 -3.42
C LEU A 16 18.28 -3.66 -4.07
N PHE A 17 19.36 -3.17 -3.43
CA PHE A 17 20.10 -2.01 -3.90
C PHE A 17 20.58 -2.14 -5.36
N GLN A 18 21.03 -3.31 -5.77
CA GLN A 18 21.57 -3.51 -7.11
C GLN A 18 20.47 -3.39 -8.17
N VAL A 19 19.34 -4.03 -7.94
CA VAL A 19 18.19 -4.01 -8.87
C VAL A 19 17.61 -2.60 -9.00
N ILE A 20 17.43 -1.91 -7.86
CA ILE A 20 16.93 -0.53 -7.86
C ILE A 20 17.91 0.40 -8.57
N GLU A 21 19.23 0.28 -8.35
CA GLU A 21 20.25 1.08 -9.07
C GLU A 21 20.22 0.86 -10.57
N GLU A 22 20.11 -0.38 -11.02
CA GLU A 22 19.98 -0.74 -12.45
C GLU A 22 18.67 -0.18 -13.04
N GLY A 23 17.58 -0.20 -12.27
CA GLY A 23 16.27 0.33 -12.63
C GLY A 23 16.20 1.85 -12.78
N LEU A 24 17.14 2.62 -12.20
CA LEU A 24 17.12 4.09 -12.26
C LEU A 24 17.12 4.65 -13.69
N SER A 25 17.68 3.92 -14.66
CA SER A 25 17.68 4.31 -16.07
C SER A 25 16.28 4.39 -16.68
N GLN A 26 15.30 3.67 -16.15
CA GLN A 26 13.91 3.67 -16.62
C GLN A 26 13.27 5.06 -16.52
N PHE A 27 13.64 5.83 -15.48
CA PHE A 27 13.08 7.18 -15.27
C PHE A 27 13.45 8.18 -16.38
N ALA A 28 14.58 7.98 -17.07
CA ALA A 28 14.98 8.80 -18.21
C ALA A 28 14.08 8.62 -19.45
N MET A 29 13.27 7.56 -19.47
CA MET A 29 12.33 7.27 -20.56
C MET A 29 11.08 8.16 -20.51
N ALA A 30 10.81 8.84 -19.40
CA ALA A 30 9.72 9.81 -19.29
C ALA A 30 9.84 10.93 -20.33
N ASN A 31 8.69 11.46 -20.74
CA ASN A 31 8.68 12.69 -21.55
C ASN A 31 8.70 13.92 -20.61
N PRO A 32 9.84 14.62 -20.46
CA PRO A 32 9.97 15.69 -19.48
C PRO A 32 9.15 16.95 -19.81
N ASN A 33 8.54 17.01 -20.99
CA ASN A 33 7.59 18.08 -21.34
C ASN A 33 6.17 17.78 -20.83
N LYS A 34 5.88 16.54 -20.42
CA LYS A 34 4.56 16.09 -19.98
C LYS A 34 4.53 15.65 -18.53
N VAL A 35 5.65 15.14 -18.03
CA VAL A 35 5.78 14.57 -16.69
C VAL A 35 7.02 15.14 -16.01
N ASN A 36 6.85 15.64 -14.80
CA ASN A 36 7.95 15.97 -13.91
C ASN A 36 8.33 14.71 -13.13
N VAL A 37 9.60 14.37 -13.08
CA VAL A 37 10.11 13.19 -12.37
C VAL A 37 11.13 13.61 -11.32
N ALA A 38 10.91 13.20 -10.08
CA ALA A 38 11.90 13.27 -9.01
C ALA A 38 12.05 11.90 -8.37
N VAL A 39 13.29 11.48 -8.14
CA VAL A 39 13.60 10.20 -7.52
C VAL A 39 14.52 10.46 -6.34
N GLN A 40 14.18 9.91 -5.17
CA GLN A 40 15.10 9.79 -4.04
C GLN A 40 15.41 8.32 -3.85
N VAL A 41 16.67 8.00 -3.71
CA VAL A 41 17.14 6.63 -3.45
C VAL A 41 18.24 6.68 -2.39
N ASP A 42 18.18 5.78 -1.45
CA ASP A 42 19.27 5.46 -0.53
C ASP A 42 19.83 4.09 -0.85
N SER A 43 21.14 3.90 -0.69
CA SER A 43 21.76 2.60 -0.92
C SER A 43 23.04 2.44 -0.10
N PRO A 44 23.47 1.20 0.21
CA PRO A 44 24.66 0.94 1.02
C PRO A 44 25.96 1.52 0.44
N ARG A 45 26.04 1.62 -0.89
CA ARG A 45 27.23 2.11 -1.61
C ARG A 45 27.25 3.60 -1.83
N HIS A 46 26.08 4.15 -2.00
CA HIS A 46 25.88 5.56 -2.33
C HIS A 46 24.97 6.16 -1.28
N ARG A 47 25.35 7.30 -0.78
CA ARG A 47 24.53 8.07 0.16
C ARG A 47 23.18 8.39 -0.44
N LEU A 48 22.27 8.87 0.40
CA LEU A 48 20.98 9.42 -0.06
C LEU A 48 21.19 10.38 -1.23
N ARG A 49 20.56 10.05 -2.36
CA ARG A 49 20.64 10.84 -3.60
C ARG A 49 19.24 11.25 -4.03
N ARG A 50 19.14 12.48 -4.51
CA ARG A 50 17.91 12.99 -5.13
C ARG A 50 18.20 13.39 -6.56
N PHE A 51 17.39 12.94 -7.48
CA PHE A 51 17.50 13.21 -8.90
C PHE A 51 16.23 13.87 -9.40
N VAL A 52 16.39 14.82 -10.31
CA VAL A 52 15.29 15.44 -11.05
C VAL A 52 15.58 15.29 -12.53
N LEU A 53 14.59 14.84 -13.29
CA LEU A 53 14.71 14.71 -14.72
C LEU A 53 14.62 16.11 -15.39
N ASN A 54 15.67 16.49 -16.12
CA ASN A 54 15.71 17.71 -16.90
C ASN A 54 14.98 17.54 -18.26
N ARG A 55 14.71 18.66 -18.94
CA ARG A 55 14.06 18.64 -20.26
C ARG A 55 14.87 17.94 -21.35
N ASP A 56 16.18 17.87 -21.23
CA ASP A 56 17.08 17.15 -22.14
C ASP A 56 17.23 15.66 -21.81
N ARG A 57 16.43 15.17 -20.85
CA ARG A 57 16.47 13.79 -20.29
C ARG A 57 17.72 13.45 -19.50
N SER A 58 18.55 14.42 -19.17
CA SER A 58 19.61 14.23 -18.17
C SER A 58 19.03 14.30 -16.76
N PHE A 59 19.73 13.72 -15.80
CA PHE A 59 19.39 13.88 -14.39
C PHE A 59 20.23 14.98 -13.75
N ARG A 60 19.55 15.88 -13.04
CA ARG A 60 20.19 16.82 -12.15
C ARG A 60 20.13 16.28 -10.73
N VAL A 61 21.28 16.11 -10.11
CA VAL A 61 21.36 15.78 -8.68
C VAL A 61 21.00 17.04 -7.88
N LEU A 62 20.06 16.91 -6.96
CA LEU A 62 19.76 17.97 -6.02
C LEU A 62 20.75 17.89 -4.87
N PRO A 63 21.44 19.01 -4.52
CA PRO A 63 22.23 19.04 -3.32
C PRO A 63 21.31 18.80 -2.10
N ALA A 64 21.76 17.97 -1.18
CA ALA A 64 21.24 17.98 0.17
C ALA A 64 21.33 19.41 0.71
N LYS A 65 20.30 19.93 1.36
CA LYS A 65 20.41 21.23 2.03
C LYS A 65 21.47 21.10 3.13
N GLU A 66 22.46 22.02 3.13
CA GLU A 66 23.41 22.12 4.22
C GLU A 66 22.69 22.09 5.57
N GLY A 67 23.09 21.19 6.45
CA GLY A 67 22.62 21.08 7.84
C GLY A 67 21.44 20.12 8.09
N THR A 68 20.91 19.41 7.08
CA THR A 68 19.79 18.47 7.28
C THR A 68 20.06 17.03 6.84
N ASP A 69 21.16 16.74 6.15
CA ASP A 69 21.19 15.54 5.31
C ASP A 69 22.43 14.66 5.35
N ASP A 70 23.06 14.51 6.50
CA ASP A 70 23.77 13.27 6.80
C ASP A 70 22.81 12.16 7.32
N ASN A 71 21.51 12.46 7.44
CA ASN A 71 20.53 11.46 7.80
C ASN A 71 20.21 10.60 6.58
N ARG A 72 20.97 9.52 6.44
CA ARG A 72 20.83 8.50 5.40
C ARG A 72 19.77 7.47 5.73
N ASN A 73 19.09 7.64 6.85
CA ASN A 73 18.07 6.71 7.30
C ASN A 73 16.80 6.89 6.46
N ILE A 74 16.62 6.02 5.48
CA ILE A 74 15.43 5.99 4.64
C ILE A 74 14.18 5.51 5.43
N GLY A 75 14.38 4.81 6.55
CA GLY A 75 13.34 4.42 7.49
C GLY A 75 12.86 5.58 8.38
N ASP A 76 13.50 6.75 8.35
CA ASP A 76 13.05 7.92 9.11
C ASP A 76 11.96 8.69 8.35
N PRO A 77 10.73 8.86 8.91
CA PRO A 77 9.67 9.64 8.28
C PRO A 77 10.08 11.07 7.93
N GLN A 78 11.04 11.66 8.68
CA GLN A 78 11.56 12.99 8.35
C GLN A 78 12.30 13.00 7.01
N THR A 79 12.92 11.90 6.61
CA THR A 79 13.56 11.76 5.29
C THR A 79 12.52 11.82 4.16
N LEU A 80 11.37 11.17 4.33
CA LEU A 80 10.24 11.26 3.40
C LEU A 80 9.64 12.67 3.38
N ILE A 81 9.40 13.28 4.55
CA ILE A 81 8.89 14.65 4.67
C ILE A 81 9.79 15.63 3.89
N ASN A 82 11.10 15.55 4.10
CA ASN A 82 12.07 16.41 3.42
C ASN A 82 12.06 16.22 1.89
N PHE A 83 11.87 14.98 1.44
CA PHE A 83 11.73 14.69 0.01
C PHE A 83 10.47 15.32 -0.58
N LEU A 84 9.32 15.12 0.06
CA LEU A 84 8.04 15.67 -0.41
C LEU A 84 8.07 17.19 -0.49
N PHE A 85 8.67 17.87 0.50
CA PHE A 85 8.87 19.32 0.44
C PHE A 85 9.79 19.76 -0.68
N ALA A 86 10.90 19.05 -0.91
CA ALA A 86 11.81 19.35 -2.01
C ALA A 86 11.06 19.23 -3.37
N CYS A 87 10.26 18.19 -3.54
CA CYS A 87 9.46 17.95 -4.75
C CYS A 87 8.41 19.04 -4.97
N LYS A 88 7.71 19.49 -3.92
CA LYS A 88 6.73 20.56 -4.01
C LYS A 88 7.32 21.87 -4.55
N HIS A 89 8.52 22.20 -4.13
CA HIS A 89 9.20 23.43 -4.58
C HIS A 89 9.78 23.34 -6.01
N LEU A 90 9.88 22.13 -6.54
CA LEU A 90 10.50 21.87 -7.84
C LEU A 90 9.47 21.75 -8.97
N HIS A 91 8.27 21.34 -8.64
CA HIS A 91 7.27 20.92 -9.61
C HIS A 91 5.95 21.65 -9.39
N ASP A 92 5.40 22.17 -10.49
CA ASP A 92 4.16 22.96 -10.54
C ASP A 92 2.99 22.21 -11.19
N GLY A 93 3.11 20.91 -11.42
CA GLY A 93 2.06 20.08 -11.99
C GLY A 93 0.81 20.03 -11.11
N ARG A 94 -0.35 19.80 -11.75
CA ARG A 94 -1.65 19.78 -11.05
C ARG A 94 -2.01 18.42 -10.50
N ALA A 95 -1.51 17.34 -11.12
CA ALA A 95 -1.71 15.97 -10.65
C ALA A 95 -0.41 15.45 -10.05
N THR A 96 -0.49 14.80 -8.90
CA THR A 96 0.67 14.33 -8.15
C THR A 96 0.55 12.86 -7.78
N MET A 97 1.54 12.09 -8.20
CA MET A 97 1.74 10.70 -7.80
C MET A 97 3.00 10.59 -6.94
N VAL A 98 2.89 9.93 -5.82
CA VAL A 98 4.03 9.52 -4.96
C VAL A 98 4.08 8.01 -4.92
N VAL A 99 5.26 7.44 -5.16
CA VAL A 99 5.50 5.98 -5.08
C VAL A 99 6.57 5.73 -4.02
N ILE A 100 6.25 4.85 -3.08
CA ILE A 100 7.19 4.29 -2.10
C ILE A 100 7.61 2.93 -2.64
N GLY A 101 8.90 2.72 -2.92
CA GLY A 101 9.39 1.47 -3.49
C GLY A 101 10.44 0.81 -2.61
N GLY A 102 10.41 -0.53 -2.58
CA GLY A 102 11.34 -1.36 -1.84
C GLY A 102 10.69 -2.53 -1.13
N HIS A 103 11.33 -3.02 -0.06
CA HIS A 103 10.73 -4.11 0.72
C HIS A 103 9.52 -3.65 1.54
N ALA A 104 8.44 -4.47 1.48
CA ALA A 104 7.41 -4.46 2.50
C ALA A 104 7.20 -5.87 3.06
N THR A 105 6.76 -5.97 4.31
CA THR A 105 6.70 -7.26 5.01
C THR A 105 5.27 -7.77 5.21
N GLY A 106 4.25 -6.96 4.90
CA GLY A 106 2.90 -7.23 5.42
C GLY A 106 2.87 -7.18 6.96
N PRO A 107 1.82 -7.73 7.59
CA PRO A 107 1.74 -7.84 9.05
C PRO A 107 2.92 -8.61 9.62
N LYS A 108 3.63 -7.99 10.58
CA LYS A 108 4.80 -8.54 11.23
C LYS A 108 4.87 -8.08 12.67
N ASP A 109 5.42 -8.90 13.54
CA ASP A 109 5.77 -8.46 14.88
C ASP A 109 6.95 -7.49 14.81
N MET A 110 6.61 -6.21 14.92
CA MET A 110 7.57 -5.12 14.82
C MET A 110 8.35 -4.91 16.11
N THR A 111 8.03 -5.64 17.19
CA THR A 111 8.79 -5.57 18.46
C THR A 111 10.20 -6.12 18.30
N ASP A 112 10.39 -7.11 17.43
CA ASP A 112 11.67 -7.75 17.15
C ASP A 112 12.43 -7.09 15.99
N SER A 113 11.86 -6.03 15.40
CA SER A 113 12.53 -5.32 14.30
C SER A 113 13.72 -4.51 14.81
N PRO A 114 14.82 -4.48 14.08
CA PRO A 114 15.99 -3.68 14.46
C PRO A 114 15.65 -2.19 14.33
N ARG A 115 15.18 -1.59 15.43
CA ARG A 115 14.81 -0.19 15.50
C ARG A 115 15.64 0.52 16.54
N LYS A 116 16.22 1.63 16.17
CA LYS A 116 16.89 2.54 17.11
C LYS A 116 15.93 3.50 17.81
N ARG A 117 14.72 3.64 17.31
CA ARG A 117 13.74 4.61 17.80
C ARG A 117 12.63 3.93 18.61
N GLN A 118 12.31 4.48 19.77
CA GLN A 118 11.12 4.09 20.55
C GLN A 118 9.91 4.87 20.04
N LYS A 119 9.13 4.26 19.16
CA LYS A 119 7.88 4.81 18.60
C LYS A 119 6.75 3.79 18.69
N PRO A 120 5.49 4.21 18.58
CA PRO A 120 4.37 3.27 18.44
C PRO A 120 4.63 2.30 17.29
N ILE A 121 4.38 1.05 17.55
CA ILE A 121 4.65 -0.05 16.62
C ILE A 121 3.56 -0.07 15.55
N GLY A 122 3.96 0.01 14.28
CA GLY A 122 3.09 -0.23 13.12
C GLY A 122 2.75 -1.71 12.95
N LEU A 123 1.85 -2.00 12.01
CA LEU A 123 1.50 -3.38 11.65
C LEU A 123 2.43 -3.95 10.57
N MET A 124 2.92 -3.10 9.66
CA MET A 124 3.74 -3.51 8.53
C MET A 124 4.88 -2.52 8.26
N ALA A 125 6.00 -3.03 7.73
CA ALA A 125 7.08 -2.20 7.21
C ALA A 125 6.84 -1.90 5.72
N LEU A 126 7.17 -0.69 5.31
CA LEU A 126 7.03 -0.18 3.93
C LEU A 126 8.37 0.31 3.37
N GLY A 127 9.44 0.14 4.10
CA GLY A 127 10.80 0.48 3.72
C GLY A 127 11.78 -0.01 4.78
N VAL A 128 12.92 -0.52 4.34
CA VAL A 128 13.95 -1.11 5.22
C VAL A 128 15.29 -0.42 4.95
N ASP A 129 15.95 0.01 6.02
CA ASP A 129 17.30 0.57 6.04
C ASP A 129 18.20 -0.32 6.89
N ASP A 130 19.02 -1.14 6.25
CA ASP A 130 19.90 -2.10 6.93
C ASP A 130 21.06 -1.40 7.62
N THR A 131 21.59 -0.32 7.04
CA THR A 131 22.71 0.44 7.63
C THR A 131 22.27 1.16 8.91
N SER A 132 21.13 1.80 8.89
CA SER A 132 20.55 2.49 10.05
C SER A 132 19.85 1.56 11.02
N GLN A 133 19.60 0.31 10.62
CA GLN A 133 18.77 -0.65 11.37
C GLN A 133 17.42 -0.01 11.74
N ASP A 134 16.73 0.51 10.74
CA ASP A 134 15.44 1.16 10.90
C ASP A 134 14.49 0.78 9.75
N ILE A 135 13.22 1.05 9.95
CA ILE A 135 12.16 0.77 8.99
C ILE A 135 11.18 1.94 8.97
N LEU A 136 10.64 2.24 7.81
CA LEU A 136 9.47 3.10 7.66
C LEU A 136 8.23 2.20 7.80
N ASP A 137 7.48 2.34 8.89
CA ASP A 137 6.23 1.59 9.06
C ASP A 137 5.00 2.38 8.59
N ASN A 138 3.83 1.71 8.56
CA ASN A 138 2.59 2.32 8.11
C ASN A 138 2.17 3.55 8.93
N ASN A 139 2.45 3.60 10.25
CA ASN A 139 2.15 4.77 11.08
C ASN A 139 3.09 5.93 10.77
N GLU A 140 4.35 5.64 10.45
CA GLU A 140 5.34 6.64 10.08
C GLU A 140 5.11 7.19 8.67
N LEU A 141 4.62 6.36 7.75
CA LEU A 141 4.17 6.84 6.44
C LEU A 141 2.98 7.81 6.59
N GLU A 142 1.94 7.42 7.36
CA GLU A 142 0.81 8.31 7.64
C GLU A 142 1.27 9.63 8.27
N PHE A 143 2.11 9.55 9.31
CA PHE A 143 2.68 10.73 9.97
C PHE A 143 3.43 11.65 8.99
N ALA A 144 4.24 11.07 8.08
CA ALA A 144 4.98 11.86 7.10
C ALA A 144 4.06 12.61 6.13
N LEU A 145 3.00 11.95 5.66
CA LEU A 145 1.99 12.55 4.79
C LEU A 145 1.19 13.63 5.53
N GLU A 146 0.78 13.37 6.77
CA GLU A 146 0.06 14.32 7.61
C GLU A 146 0.89 15.60 7.87
N GLU A 147 2.17 15.45 8.23
CA GLU A 147 3.07 16.58 8.43
C GLU A 147 3.32 17.38 7.15
N PHE A 148 3.42 16.69 6.02
CA PHE A 148 3.51 17.34 4.72
C PHE A 148 2.25 18.16 4.42
N GLN A 149 1.08 17.60 4.63
CA GLN A 149 -0.21 18.27 4.43
C GLN A 149 -0.38 19.48 5.36
N LYS A 150 -0.12 19.33 6.66
CA LYS A 150 -0.23 20.42 7.66
C LYS A 150 0.60 21.66 7.28
N ARG A 151 1.81 21.44 6.79
CA ARG A 151 2.72 22.53 6.42
C ARG A 151 2.44 23.13 5.05
N THR A 152 1.53 22.54 4.28
CA THR A 152 1.18 22.95 2.92
C THR A 152 -0.27 23.42 2.77
N VAL A 153 -0.93 23.76 3.87
CA VAL A 153 -2.37 24.03 4.02
C VAL A 153 -3.01 24.93 2.94
N HIS A 154 -2.26 25.84 2.33
CA HIS A 154 -2.80 26.74 1.31
C HIS A 154 -2.73 26.21 -0.13
N ASP A 155 -1.91 25.14 -0.36
CA ASP A 155 -1.57 24.69 -1.72
C ASP A 155 -1.74 23.19 -1.93
N PHE A 156 -2.05 22.42 -0.87
CA PHE A 156 -2.05 20.97 -0.97
C PHE A 156 -3.42 20.38 -0.64
N ARG A 157 -3.96 19.72 -1.62
CA ARG A 157 -5.04 18.74 -1.49
C ARG A 157 -4.42 17.37 -1.23
N LYS A 158 -5.22 16.32 -1.21
CA LYS A 158 -4.74 14.93 -1.27
C LYS A 158 -3.83 14.73 -2.48
N LEU A 159 -2.94 13.76 -2.38
CA LEU A 159 -2.28 13.21 -3.56
C LEU A 159 -3.33 12.63 -4.50
N ASP A 160 -3.15 12.72 -5.80
CA ASP A 160 -4.03 12.06 -6.74
C ASP A 160 -3.81 10.53 -6.69
N ILE A 161 -2.53 10.11 -6.57
CA ILE A 161 -2.16 8.69 -6.44
C ILE A 161 -1.05 8.55 -5.40
N ILE A 162 -1.21 7.62 -4.48
CA ILE A 162 -0.12 7.04 -3.70
C ILE A 162 0.10 5.59 -4.14
N GLY A 163 1.31 5.25 -4.54
CA GLY A 163 1.71 3.90 -4.94
C GLY A 163 2.67 3.28 -3.94
N CYS A 164 2.57 1.98 -3.75
CA CYS A 164 3.56 1.18 -3.05
C CYS A 164 4.06 0.09 -4.00
N ASP A 165 5.25 0.29 -4.57
CA ASP A 165 6.00 -0.72 -5.33
C ASP A 165 6.72 -1.64 -4.33
N ALA A 166 5.90 -2.46 -3.67
CA ALA A 166 6.31 -3.32 -2.56
C ALA A 166 5.23 -4.37 -2.25
N CYS A 167 5.66 -5.56 -1.84
CA CYS A 167 4.80 -6.69 -1.52
C CYS A 167 3.76 -6.36 -0.44
N LEU A 168 2.57 -6.99 -0.50
CA LEU A 168 1.60 -7.07 0.59
C LEU A 168 1.06 -5.72 1.09
N THR A 169 0.97 -4.72 0.21
CA THR A 169 0.57 -3.36 0.58
C THR A 169 -0.91 -3.03 0.30
N ALA A 170 -1.57 -3.74 -0.64
CA ALA A 170 -3.00 -3.52 -0.91
C ALA A 170 -3.90 -4.21 0.14
N THR A 171 -3.75 -3.77 1.39
CA THR A 171 -4.56 -4.24 2.51
C THR A 171 -5.64 -3.21 2.86
N VAL A 172 -6.78 -3.68 3.40
CA VAL A 172 -7.83 -2.78 3.92
C VAL A 172 -7.27 -1.87 5.00
N GLU A 173 -6.38 -2.38 5.84
CA GLU A 173 -5.76 -1.65 6.93
C GLU A 173 -4.97 -0.44 6.43
N LEU A 174 -4.06 -0.65 5.47
CA LEU A 174 -3.24 0.43 4.92
C LEU A 174 -4.05 1.40 4.07
N THR A 175 -4.92 0.89 3.19
CA THR A 175 -5.74 1.74 2.31
C THR A 175 -6.72 2.59 3.13
N HIS A 176 -7.33 2.04 4.19
CA HIS A 176 -8.14 2.83 5.12
C HIS A 176 -7.32 3.89 5.85
N GLN A 177 -6.08 3.58 6.24
CA GLN A 177 -5.18 4.52 6.93
C GLN A 177 -4.82 5.69 6.01
N LEU A 178 -4.55 5.43 4.73
CA LEU A 178 -4.12 6.44 3.76
C LEU A 178 -5.25 7.24 3.10
N ARG A 179 -6.53 6.95 3.39
CA ARG A 179 -7.71 7.55 2.73
C ARG A 179 -7.81 9.07 2.78
N GLU A 180 -7.22 9.70 3.80
CA GLU A 180 -7.22 11.16 3.94
C GLU A 180 -6.03 11.84 3.23
N HIS A 181 -5.09 11.04 2.70
CA HIS A 181 -3.84 11.52 2.13
C HIS A 181 -3.77 11.40 0.61
N ALA A 182 -4.57 10.51 0.01
CA ALA A 182 -4.65 10.35 -1.44
C ALA A 182 -6.08 10.03 -1.89
N ASP A 183 -6.34 10.19 -3.21
CA ASP A 183 -7.61 9.80 -3.81
C ASP A 183 -7.57 8.34 -4.27
N ILE A 184 -6.42 7.87 -4.78
CA ILE A 184 -6.24 6.51 -5.28
C ILE A 184 -4.97 5.90 -4.66
N PHE A 185 -5.07 4.64 -4.25
CA PHE A 185 -3.94 3.81 -3.87
C PHE A 185 -3.63 2.80 -4.99
N VAL A 186 -2.35 2.55 -5.25
CA VAL A 186 -1.90 1.46 -6.13
C VAL A 186 -0.88 0.61 -5.38
N GLY A 187 -1.09 -0.71 -5.33
CA GLY A 187 -0.19 -1.64 -4.63
C GLY A 187 -0.62 -3.08 -4.82
N SER A 188 0.19 -4.01 -4.31
CA SER A 188 -0.05 -5.44 -4.42
C SER A 188 -0.67 -6.03 -3.15
N GLN A 189 -1.66 -6.92 -3.30
CA GLN A 189 -2.16 -7.71 -2.17
C GLN A 189 -1.27 -8.92 -1.86
N ASP A 190 -0.35 -9.28 -2.76
CA ASP A 190 0.58 -10.42 -2.64
C ASP A 190 2.02 -9.97 -2.93
N ASN A 191 2.87 -10.85 -3.45
CA ASN A 191 4.23 -10.52 -3.82
C ASN A 191 4.28 -9.55 -5.01
N GLU A 192 5.40 -8.86 -5.11
CA GLU A 192 5.82 -8.07 -6.26
C GLU A 192 7.10 -8.66 -6.87
N PRO A 193 7.36 -8.46 -8.17
CA PRO A 193 8.61 -8.91 -8.77
C PRO A 193 9.79 -8.16 -8.18
N VAL A 194 10.94 -8.82 -8.10
CA VAL A 194 12.17 -8.20 -7.57
C VAL A 194 12.57 -6.96 -8.36
N ASP A 195 12.29 -6.95 -9.67
CA ASP A 195 12.59 -5.82 -10.56
C ASP A 195 11.65 -4.62 -10.35
N GLY A 196 10.62 -4.75 -9.51
CA GLY A 196 9.63 -3.72 -9.22
C GLY A 196 8.72 -3.40 -10.40
N TRP A 197 8.13 -2.22 -10.38
CA TRP A 197 7.21 -1.75 -11.41
C TRP A 197 7.94 -1.37 -12.71
N PRO A 198 7.32 -1.58 -13.90
CA PRO A 198 7.89 -1.17 -15.19
C PRO A 198 7.77 0.35 -15.38
N TYR A 199 8.60 1.12 -14.66
CA TYR A 199 8.52 2.59 -14.63
C TYR A 199 8.63 3.25 -16.00
N ASP A 200 9.41 2.68 -16.91
CA ASP A 200 9.53 3.19 -18.28
C ASP A 200 8.21 3.08 -19.03
N ALA A 201 7.48 1.97 -18.89
CA ALA A 201 6.18 1.77 -19.51
C ALA A 201 5.12 2.67 -18.84
N ILE A 202 5.10 2.74 -17.50
CA ILE A 202 4.19 3.58 -16.73
C ILE A 202 4.34 5.06 -17.11
N LEU A 203 5.55 5.60 -17.08
CA LEU A 203 5.82 7.00 -17.32
C LEU A 203 5.48 7.42 -18.78
N LYS A 204 5.53 6.51 -19.73
CA LYS A 204 5.09 6.76 -21.13
C LYS A 204 3.58 6.97 -21.23
N THR A 205 2.77 6.40 -20.34
CA THR A 205 1.31 6.57 -20.35
C THR A 205 0.85 7.89 -19.76
N LEU A 206 1.69 8.52 -18.92
CA LEU A 206 1.37 9.78 -18.27
C LEU A 206 1.58 10.96 -19.23
N HIS A 207 0.54 11.73 -19.44
CA HIS A 207 0.57 12.93 -20.25
C HIS A 207 -0.54 13.92 -19.88
N ASP A 208 -0.49 15.12 -20.44
CA ASP A 208 -1.50 16.14 -20.20
C ASP A 208 -2.90 15.63 -20.57
N GLY A 209 -3.82 15.70 -19.62
CA GLY A 209 -5.22 15.26 -19.79
C GLY A 209 -5.53 13.85 -19.32
N VAL A 210 -4.54 13.03 -18.98
CA VAL A 210 -4.82 11.75 -18.27
C VAL A 210 -5.32 12.07 -16.87
N GLN A 211 -6.52 11.56 -16.56
CA GLN A 211 -7.12 11.70 -15.24
C GLN A 211 -6.52 10.67 -14.27
N PRO A 212 -6.51 10.93 -12.95
CA PRO A 212 -5.92 10.02 -11.96
C PRO A 212 -6.42 8.58 -12.05
N VAL A 213 -7.72 8.37 -12.24
CA VAL A 213 -8.30 7.03 -12.40
C VAL A 213 -7.70 6.31 -13.63
N HIS A 214 -7.61 6.99 -14.77
CA HIS A 214 -7.01 6.38 -15.97
C HIS A 214 -5.50 6.16 -15.82
N ALA A 215 -4.81 7.04 -15.09
CA ALA A 215 -3.39 6.84 -14.79
C ALA A 215 -3.18 5.58 -13.92
N ALA A 216 -4.01 5.38 -12.90
CA ALA A 216 -3.96 4.19 -12.06
C ALA A 216 -4.26 2.91 -12.84
N ILE A 217 -5.28 2.91 -13.71
CA ILE A 217 -5.58 1.79 -14.62
C ILE A 217 -4.39 1.50 -15.54
N ASN A 218 -3.74 2.54 -16.09
CA ASN A 218 -2.59 2.37 -16.96
C ASN A 218 -1.37 1.79 -16.22
N ILE A 219 -1.17 2.12 -14.94
CA ILE A 219 -0.14 1.53 -14.10
C ILE A 219 -0.39 0.02 -13.96
N VAL A 220 -1.61 -0.36 -13.57
CA VAL A 220 -1.99 -1.77 -13.41
C VAL A 220 -1.85 -2.55 -14.72
N ASN A 221 -2.28 -1.98 -15.85
CA ASN A 221 -2.15 -2.63 -17.16
C ASN A 221 -0.69 -2.77 -17.61
N ALA A 222 0.15 -1.78 -17.34
CA ALA A 222 1.59 -1.86 -17.64
C ALA A 222 2.26 -2.95 -16.81
N TYR A 223 1.90 -3.06 -15.53
CA TYR A 223 2.36 -4.11 -14.64
C TYR A 223 1.90 -5.50 -15.13
N ALA A 224 0.60 -5.68 -15.39
CA ALA A 224 0.06 -6.94 -15.90
C ALA A 224 0.76 -7.39 -17.20
N THR A 225 1.12 -6.44 -18.06
CA THR A 225 1.86 -6.74 -19.29
C THR A 225 3.29 -7.19 -18.99
N ALA A 226 3.96 -6.56 -18.03
CA ALA A 226 5.35 -6.88 -17.67
C ALA A 226 5.48 -8.19 -16.90
N THR A 227 4.45 -8.57 -16.14
CA THR A 227 4.42 -9.79 -15.30
C THR A 227 3.66 -10.95 -15.94
N ALA A 228 3.24 -10.81 -17.19
CA ALA A 228 2.47 -11.83 -17.89
C ALA A 228 3.15 -13.22 -17.86
N GLY A 229 2.43 -14.23 -17.37
CA GLY A 229 2.91 -15.60 -17.21
C GLY A 229 3.76 -15.85 -15.97
N GLN A 230 3.81 -14.91 -15.05
CA GLN A 230 4.39 -15.11 -13.71
C GLN A 230 3.25 -15.31 -12.71
N ASP A 231 3.35 -16.36 -11.91
CA ASP A 231 2.34 -16.69 -10.90
C ASP A 231 2.51 -15.85 -9.62
N ASP A 232 1.43 -15.67 -8.88
CA ASP A 232 1.36 -15.04 -7.55
C ASP A 232 1.80 -13.54 -7.48
N LEU A 233 1.93 -12.89 -8.62
CA LEU A 233 2.20 -11.45 -8.70
C LEU A 233 0.89 -10.70 -8.95
N THR A 234 0.58 -9.72 -8.10
CA THR A 234 -0.67 -8.96 -8.18
C THR A 234 -0.39 -7.46 -8.12
N LEU A 235 -1.23 -6.66 -8.76
CA LEU A 235 -1.31 -5.22 -8.56
C LEU A 235 -2.75 -4.76 -8.68
N SER A 236 -3.17 -3.84 -7.82
CA SER A 236 -4.51 -3.28 -7.86
C SER A 236 -4.51 -1.77 -7.66
N ALA A 237 -5.51 -1.12 -8.23
CA ALA A 237 -5.81 0.29 -8.01
C ALA A 237 -7.10 0.41 -7.19
N ILE A 238 -7.05 1.17 -6.09
CA ILE A 238 -8.09 1.26 -5.07
C ILE A 238 -8.55 2.71 -4.91
N ALA A 239 -9.86 2.96 -5.00
CA ALA A 239 -10.48 4.25 -4.70
C ALA A 239 -10.56 4.46 -3.18
N LEU A 240 -9.78 5.38 -2.65
CA LEU A 240 -9.65 5.57 -1.21
C LEU A 240 -10.87 6.25 -0.55
N ASP A 241 -11.71 6.94 -1.31
CA ASP A 241 -12.99 7.45 -0.85
C ASP A 241 -14.00 6.34 -0.48
N ARG A 242 -13.76 5.11 -0.94
CA ARG A 242 -14.56 3.93 -0.64
C ARG A 242 -14.16 3.22 0.65
N MET A 243 -13.07 3.60 1.28
CA MET A 243 -12.59 2.93 2.49
C MET A 243 -13.48 3.17 3.72
N VAL A 244 -14.16 4.32 3.82
CA VAL A 244 -15.12 4.56 4.90
C VAL A 244 -16.40 3.72 4.74
N PRO A 245 -17.07 3.69 3.57
CA PRO A 245 -18.17 2.75 3.32
C PRO A 245 -17.79 1.29 3.56
N LEU A 246 -16.62 0.84 3.08
CA LEU A 246 -16.13 -0.52 3.29
C LEU A 246 -15.92 -0.83 4.78
N ALA A 247 -15.31 0.08 5.55
CA ALA A 247 -15.14 -0.09 6.99
C ALA A 247 -16.50 -0.19 7.72
N THR A 248 -17.50 0.57 7.29
CA THR A 248 -18.87 0.49 7.82
C THR A 248 -19.48 -0.89 7.53
N ALA A 249 -19.39 -1.37 6.31
CA ALA A 249 -19.89 -2.70 5.94
C ALA A 249 -19.16 -3.82 6.69
N LEU A 250 -17.84 -3.70 6.88
CA LEU A 250 -17.05 -4.63 7.70
C LEU A 250 -17.49 -4.61 9.18
N ASN A 251 -17.81 -3.44 9.73
CA ASN A 251 -18.33 -3.34 11.10
C ASN A 251 -19.65 -4.10 11.26
N ASP A 252 -20.56 -3.93 10.31
CA ASP A 252 -21.84 -4.63 10.31
C ASP A 252 -21.65 -6.15 10.16
N LEU A 253 -20.75 -6.58 9.27
CA LEU A 253 -20.39 -7.98 9.12
C LEU A 253 -19.77 -8.54 10.40
N GLY A 254 -18.83 -7.81 11.02
CA GLY A 254 -18.22 -8.17 12.30
C GLY A 254 -19.24 -8.41 13.42
N THR A 255 -20.31 -7.59 13.45
CA THR A 255 -21.41 -7.74 14.41
C THR A 255 -22.11 -9.09 14.26
N VAL A 256 -22.26 -9.57 13.03
CA VAL A 256 -22.92 -10.87 12.75
C VAL A 256 -21.94 -12.03 12.93
N LEU A 257 -20.66 -11.85 12.62
CA LEU A 257 -19.64 -12.91 12.72
C LEU A 257 -19.19 -13.17 14.16
N LEU A 258 -19.13 -12.14 15.00
CA LEU A 258 -18.61 -12.25 16.37
C LEU A 258 -19.27 -13.34 17.21
N PRO A 259 -20.63 -13.49 17.24
CA PRO A 259 -21.27 -14.61 17.93
C PRO A 259 -20.85 -15.99 17.39
N LEU A 260 -20.58 -16.08 16.06
CA LEU A 260 -20.21 -17.34 15.42
C LEU A 260 -18.84 -17.86 15.86
N VAL A 261 -17.96 -17.01 16.37
CA VAL A 261 -16.69 -17.45 16.96
C VAL A 261 -16.91 -18.46 18.10
N LYS A 262 -18.03 -18.33 18.84
CA LYS A 262 -18.38 -19.25 19.94
C LYS A 262 -19.26 -20.42 19.51
N THR A 263 -20.04 -20.26 18.45
CA THR A 263 -21.08 -21.23 18.06
C THR A 263 -20.73 -22.03 16.83
N ASP A 264 -19.91 -21.49 15.92
CA ASP A 264 -19.57 -22.13 14.64
C ASP A 264 -18.18 -21.71 14.12
N LEU A 265 -17.16 -21.78 15.00
CA LEU A 265 -15.78 -21.44 14.67
C LEU A 265 -15.23 -22.25 13.48
N ILE A 266 -15.66 -23.51 13.37
CA ILE A 266 -15.24 -24.42 12.30
C ILE A 266 -15.67 -23.86 10.93
N ALA A 267 -16.90 -23.37 10.79
CA ALA A 267 -17.36 -22.78 9.52
C ALA A 267 -16.55 -21.55 9.13
N LEU A 268 -16.20 -20.68 10.10
CA LEU A 268 -15.35 -19.52 9.87
C LEU A 268 -13.94 -19.93 9.42
N ALA A 269 -13.38 -20.97 10.03
CA ALA A 269 -12.08 -21.50 9.68
C ALA A 269 -12.07 -22.13 8.29
N VAL A 270 -13.08 -22.93 7.94
CA VAL A 270 -13.25 -23.53 6.60
C VAL A 270 -13.39 -22.46 5.54
N ALA A 271 -14.13 -21.37 5.80
CA ALA A 271 -14.23 -20.27 4.88
C ALA A 271 -12.85 -19.63 4.61
N ARG A 272 -12.04 -19.42 5.65
CA ARG A 272 -10.68 -18.90 5.51
C ARG A 272 -9.77 -19.85 4.70
N GLU A 273 -9.86 -21.16 4.93
CA GLU A 273 -9.04 -22.16 4.22
C GLU A 273 -9.40 -22.29 2.73
N LYS A 274 -10.63 -21.92 2.35
CA LYS A 274 -11.08 -21.86 0.94
C LYS A 274 -10.69 -20.58 0.24
N THR A 275 -10.18 -19.62 0.97
CA THR A 275 -9.82 -18.29 0.46
C THR A 275 -8.35 -18.27 0.07
N ARG A 276 -7.99 -17.50 -0.96
CA ARG A 276 -6.60 -17.22 -1.29
C ARG A 276 -5.90 -16.62 -0.07
N VAL A 277 -4.81 -17.24 0.33
CA VAL A 277 -3.88 -16.75 1.33
C VAL A 277 -2.72 -16.09 0.61
N CYS A 278 -2.37 -14.86 0.98
CA CYS A 278 -1.23 -14.16 0.41
C CYS A 278 0.10 -14.71 0.95
N ALA A 279 1.23 -14.30 0.41
CA ALA A 279 2.55 -14.74 0.83
C ALA A 279 2.82 -14.56 2.34
N ASN A 280 2.19 -13.55 2.96
CA ASN A 280 2.07 -13.49 4.43
C ASN A 280 0.80 -14.24 4.85
N PHE A 281 0.96 -15.36 5.54
CA PHE A 281 -0.15 -16.27 5.91
C PHE A 281 -1.23 -15.65 6.81
N ASP A 282 -1.00 -14.47 7.37
CA ASP A 282 -1.98 -13.72 8.14
C ASP A 282 -2.86 -12.81 7.28
N LEU A 283 -2.49 -12.62 6.00
CA LEU A 283 -3.28 -11.89 5.02
C LEU A 283 -4.04 -12.85 4.10
N ILE A 284 -5.30 -12.55 3.91
CA ILE A 284 -6.19 -13.30 2.99
C ILE A 284 -6.90 -12.34 2.04
N ASP A 285 -7.33 -12.84 0.89
CA ASP A 285 -8.21 -12.10 -0.01
C ASP A 285 -9.55 -11.80 0.67
N LEU A 286 -9.92 -10.52 0.78
CA LEU A 286 -11.12 -10.15 1.51
C LEU A 286 -12.39 -10.61 0.79
N TYR A 287 -12.45 -10.45 -0.54
CA TYR A 287 -13.62 -10.84 -1.32
C TYR A 287 -13.88 -12.34 -1.20
N GLY A 288 -12.87 -13.16 -1.44
CA GLY A 288 -12.98 -14.62 -1.37
C GLY A 288 -13.44 -15.10 0.00
N TYR A 289 -12.91 -14.50 1.10
CA TYR A 289 -13.35 -14.84 2.44
C TYR A 289 -14.83 -14.52 2.69
N VAL A 290 -15.25 -13.31 2.31
CA VAL A 290 -16.62 -12.85 2.54
C VAL A 290 -17.61 -13.65 1.67
N ASP A 291 -17.22 -13.98 0.44
CA ASP A 291 -18.05 -14.81 -0.45
C ASP A 291 -18.20 -16.25 0.06
N ALA A 292 -17.11 -16.85 0.57
CA ALA A 292 -17.14 -18.16 1.22
C ALA A 292 -18.08 -18.18 2.46
N ILE A 293 -18.01 -17.13 3.29
CA ILE A 293 -18.92 -16.95 4.43
C ILE A 293 -20.37 -16.79 3.96
N ARG A 294 -20.62 -15.93 2.98
CA ARG A 294 -21.96 -15.71 2.41
C ARG A 294 -22.58 -17.02 1.90
N SER A 295 -21.77 -17.80 1.18
CA SER A 295 -22.19 -19.07 0.57
C SER A 295 -22.43 -20.19 1.60
N SER A 296 -21.73 -20.17 2.73
CA SER A 296 -21.87 -21.16 3.80
C SER A 296 -23.05 -20.88 4.76
N GLY A 297 -23.56 -19.64 4.76
CA GLY A 297 -24.54 -19.14 5.72
C GLY A 297 -25.97 -19.71 5.51
N ASN A 298 -26.15 -21.02 5.56
CA ASN A 298 -27.41 -21.74 5.36
C ASN A 298 -28.61 -21.10 6.08
N GLY A 299 -29.36 -20.24 5.38
CA GLY A 299 -30.61 -19.65 5.87
C GLY A 299 -30.47 -18.45 6.82
N ASN A 300 -29.25 -17.98 7.15
CA ASN A 300 -29.05 -16.75 7.92
C ASN A 300 -29.09 -15.52 7.01
N GLY A 301 -30.29 -14.99 6.77
CA GLY A 301 -30.46 -13.82 5.92
C GLY A 301 -29.72 -12.55 6.39
N GLY A 302 -29.46 -12.42 7.70
CA GLY A 302 -28.67 -11.32 8.27
C GLY A 302 -27.21 -11.41 7.85
N LEU A 303 -26.60 -12.59 7.92
CA LEU A 303 -25.22 -12.84 7.48
C LEU A 303 -25.07 -12.63 5.97
N GLN A 304 -25.99 -13.18 5.18
CA GLN A 304 -25.96 -13.02 3.73
C GLN A 304 -26.04 -11.55 3.31
N LYS A 305 -26.92 -10.77 3.96
CA LYS A 305 -27.07 -9.33 3.68
C LYS A 305 -25.81 -8.55 4.06
N ALA A 306 -25.23 -8.80 5.24
CA ALA A 306 -24.03 -8.10 5.70
C ALA A 306 -22.82 -8.46 4.80
N ALA A 307 -22.66 -9.74 4.46
CA ALA A 307 -21.62 -10.18 3.54
C ALA A 307 -21.76 -9.53 2.15
N GLN A 308 -22.98 -9.50 1.58
CA GLN A 308 -23.22 -8.87 0.29
C GLN A 308 -22.86 -7.38 0.29
N ALA A 309 -23.15 -6.66 1.39
CA ALA A 309 -22.78 -5.25 1.50
C ALA A 309 -21.26 -5.04 1.43
N VAL A 310 -20.47 -5.92 2.05
CA VAL A 310 -19.00 -5.86 1.94
C VAL A 310 -18.54 -6.14 0.50
N LEU A 311 -19.06 -7.17 -0.14
CA LEU A 311 -18.73 -7.50 -1.54
C LEU A 311 -19.06 -6.34 -2.49
N ASP A 312 -20.21 -5.68 -2.30
CA ASP A 312 -20.61 -4.52 -3.09
C ASP A 312 -19.65 -3.34 -2.91
N GLU A 313 -19.14 -3.09 -1.68
CA GLU A 313 -18.17 -2.02 -1.45
C GLU A 313 -16.78 -2.37 -2.00
N ILE A 314 -16.35 -3.64 -1.96
CA ILE A 314 -15.10 -4.06 -2.62
C ILE A 314 -15.19 -3.79 -4.13
N HIS A 315 -16.28 -4.16 -4.79
CA HIS A 315 -16.48 -3.88 -6.22
C HIS A 315 -16.47 -2.40 -6.57
N ARG A 316 -16.86 -1.52 -5.63
CA ARG A 316 -16.80 -0.06 -5.83
C ARG A 316 -15.42 0.51 -5.54
N ALA A 317 -14.67 -0.12 -4.65
CA ALA A 317 -13.36 0.34 -4.23
C ALA A 317 -12.26 -0.08 -5.21
N VAL A 318 -12.29 -1.31 -5.71
CA VAL A 318 -11.28 -1.83 -6.64
C VAL A 318 -11.55 -1.30 -8.04
N ILE A 319 -10.66 -0.42 -8.52
CA ILE A 319 -10.75 0.22 -9.86
C ILE A 319 -10.23 -0.72 -10.94
N ALA A 320 -9.14 -1.43 -10.67
CA ALA A 320 -8.50 -2.36 -11.59
C ALA A 320 -7.64 -3.37 -10.81
N THR A 321 -7.47 -4.56 -11.40
CA THR A 321 -6.56 -5.62 -10.96
C THR A 321 -5.69 -6.07 -12.12
N SER A 322 -4.45 -6.52 -11.85
CA SER A 322 -3.52 -7.02 -12.89
C SER A 322 -3.92 -8.39 -13.42
N ASP A 323 -4.60 -9.21 -12.61
CA ASP A 323 -5.02 -10.56 -12.93
C ASP A 323 -6.54 -10.65 -13.04
N ASP A 324 -7.02 -11.72 -13.70
CA ASP A 324 -8.42 -12.09 -13.62
C ASP A 324 -8.71 -12.68 -12.23
N PRO A 325 -9.58 -12.06 -11.42
CA PRO A 325 -9.89 -12.56 -10.08
C PRO A 325 -10.54 -13.96 -10.07
N GLU A 326 -11.25 -14.35 -11.12
CA GLU A 326 -11.88 -15.67 -11.23
C GLU A 326 -10.81 -16.78 -11.38
N ASP A 327 -9.70 -16.48 -12.03
CA ASP A 327 -8.59 -17.43 -12.22
C ASP A 327 -7.61 -17.42 -11.03
N SER A 328 -7.24 -16.24 -10.54
CA SER A 328 -6.22 -16.07 -9.50
C SER A 328 -6.76 -16.14 -8.07
N GLY A 329 -8.05 -15.85 -7.86
CA GLY A 329 -8.65 -15.64 -6.54
C GLY A 329 -8.17 -14.35 -5.84
N ALA A 330 -7.49 -13.47 -6.57
CA ALA A 330 -7.00 -12.18 -6.09
C ALA A 330 -7.91 -11.05 -6.53
N HIS A 331 -8.74 -10.55 -5.63
CA HIS A 331 -9.76 -9.53 -5.93
C HIS A 331 -9.30 -8.10 -5.62
N GLY A 332 -8.00 -7.89 -5.42
CA GLY A 332 -7.37 -6.58 -5.32
C GLY A 332 -7.23 -6.01 -3.91
N LEU A 333 -7.85 -6.60 -2.90
CA LEU A 333 -7.72 -6.20 -1.50
C LEU A 333 -7.55 -7.40 -0.58
N SER A 334 -6.45 -7.44 0.17
CA SER A 334 -6.29 -8.36 1.29
C SER A 334 -6.74 -7.73 2.61
N ILE A 335 -6.92 -8.58 3.62
CA ILE A 335 -7.25 -8.18 4.98
C ILE A 335 -6.52 -9.06 6.00
N TYR A 336 -6.16 -8.48 7.13
CA TYR A 336 -5.52 -9.20 8.23
C TYR A 336 -6.53 -10.07 8.99
N LEU A 337 -6.36 -11.39 8.89
CA LEU A 337 -7.14 -12.40 9.63
C LEU A 337 -6.22 -13.57 10.01
N PRO A 338 -5.46 -13.46 11.12
CA PRO A 338 -4.46 -14.45 11.49
C PRO A 338 -5.07 -15.76 12.02
N ASN A 339 -4.29 -16.85 11.91
CA ASN A 339 -4.62 -18.13 12.54
C ASN A 339 -4.17 -18.23 14.01
N GLY A 340 -3.84 -17.11 14.64
CA GLY A 340 -3.39 -17.01 16.01
C GLY A 340 -3.70 -15.64 16.61
N PRO A 341 -3.19 -15.33 17.80
CA PRO A 341 -3.39 -14.03 18.44
C PRO A 341 -2.94 -12.88 17.51
N VAL A 342 -3.70 -11.80 17.53
CA VAL A 342 -3.38 -10.62 16.72
C VAL A 342 -2.10 -9.94 17.20
N LEU A 343 -1.36 -9.35 16.26
CA LEU A 343 -0.16 -8.56 16.56
C LEU A 343 -0.51 -7.26 17.30
N ALA A 344 0.40 -6.78 18.14
CA ALA A 344 0.19 -5.55 18.93
C ALA A 344 -0.12 -4.33 18.07
N GLY A 345 0.53 -4.20 16.89
CA GLY A 345 0.30 -3.13 15.93
C GLY A 345 -1.14 -3.05 15.40
N TYR A 346 -1.85 -4.19 15.34
CA TYR A 346 -3.24 -4.23 14.87
C TYR A 346 -4.20 -3.41 15.74
N HIS A 347 -3.92 -3.31 17.04
CA HIS A 347 -4.74 -2.53 17.98
C HIS A 347 -4.60 -1.02 17.82
N ASN A 348 -3.60 -0.56 17.10
CA ASN A 348 -3.30 0.86 16.91
C ASN A 348 -3.79 1.44 15.57
N LEU A 349 -4.38 0.60 14.71
CA LEU A 349 -4.84 1.01 13.39
C LEU A 349 -6.08 1.89 13.45
N PRO A 350 -6.21 2.91 12.60
CA PRO A 350 -7.42 3.73 12.48
C PRO A 350 -8.67 2.92 12.13
N LEU A 351 -8.53 1.80 11.43
CA LEU A 351 -9.62 0.88 11.09
C LEU A 351 -10.37 0.37 12.33
N LYS A 352 -9.69 0.20 13.47
CA LYS A 352 -10.32 -0.20 14.75
C LYS A 352 -11.43 0.78 15.17
N ALA A 353 -11.21 2.09 15.00
CA ALA A 353 -12.21 3.09 15.35
C ALA A 353 -13.38 3.13 14.36
N ALA A 354 -13.12 2.85 13.09
CA ALA A 354 -14.12 2.85 12.02
C ALA A 354 -14.94 1.54 11.98
N ALA A 355 -14.33 0.40 12.34
CA ALA A 355 -14.95 -0.93 12.33
C ALA A 355 -14.67 -1.70 13.63
N PRO A 356 -15.15 -1.23 14.80
CA PRO A 356 -14.83 -1.85 16.09
C PRO A 356 -15.32 -3.29 16.22
N MET A 357 -16.47 -3.65 15.62
CA MET A 357 -17.00 -5.00 15.68
C MET A 357 -16.21 -5.97 14.79
N TRP A 358 -15.72 -5.52 13.63
CA TRP A 358 -14.77 -6.28 12.82
C TRP A 358 -13.46 -6.51 13.58
N HIS A 359 -12.89 -5.45 14.17
CA HIS A 359 -11.69 -5.58 14.99
C HIS A 359 -11.88 -6.59 16.12
N GLN A 360 -12.99 -6.54 16.84
CA GLN A 360 -13.28 -7.50 17.91
C GLN A 360 -13.43 -8.92 17.37
N PHE A 361 -14.11 -9.09 16.22
CA PHE A 361 -14.22 -10.38 15.54
C PHE A 361 -12.84 -10.98 15.25
N VAL A 362 -11.93 -10.20 14.63
CA VAL A 362 -10.57 -10.68 14.29
C VAL A 362 -9.79 -11.09 15.54
N VAL A 363 -9.86 -10.31 16.63
CA VAL A 363 -9.20 -10.61 17.91
C VAL A 363 -9.74 -11.92 18.50
N GLU A 364 -11.05 -12.06 18.59
CA GLU A 364 -11.69 -13.26 19.15
C GLU A 364 -11.45 -14.50 18.26
N TYR A 365 -11.53 -14.34 16.94
CA TYR A 365 -11.25 -15.41 15.99
C TYR A 365 -9.82 -15.92 16.16
N GLY A 366 -8.82 -15.03 16.09
CA GLY A 366 -7.42 -15.41 16.24
C GLY A 366 -7.10 -16.06 17.59
N ALA A 367 -7.68 -15.53 18.69
CA ALA A 367 -7.48 -16.10 20.02
C ALA A 367 -8.07 -17.52 20.17
N ASN A 368 -9.13 -17.86 19.43
CA ASN A 368 -9.82 -19.15 19.53
C ASN A 368 -9.41 -20.14 18.44
N ARG A 369 -8.71 -19.68 17.36
CA ARG A 369 -8.33 -20.53 16.23
C ARG A 369 -7.44 -21.71 16.61
N GLY A 370 -6.57 -21.56 17.61
CA GLY A 370 -5.72 -22.62 18.13
C GLY A 370 -6.47 -23.74 18.88
N ASN A 371 -7.79 -23.61 19.06
CA ASN A 371 -8.62 -24.60 19.76
C ASN A 371 -9.29 -25.61 18.80
N ILE A 372 -9.05 -25.51 17.49
CA ILE A 372 -9.60 -26.41 16.47
C ILE A 372 -8.53 -26.98 15.55
#